data_850861ff34141d99f762416e8c940f69
#
_entry.id   850861ff34141d99f762416e8c940f69
#
_cell.length_a   1.000
_cell.length_b   1.000
_cell.length_c   1.000
_cell.angle_alpha   90.00
_cell.angle_beta   90.00
_cell.angle_gamma   90.00
#
_symmetry.space_group_name_H-M   'P 1'
#
loop_
_entity.id
_entity.type
_entity.pdbx_description
1 polymer ?
#
loop_
_entity_poly.entity_id
_entity_poly.type
_entity_poly.pdbx_seq_one_letter_code
_entity_poly.pdbx_strand_id
1 'polypeptide(L)'
;GSASPYSFFGIGDVRFKGTHDMNAMGGLSIVPDSIHINLKNPASYANLKLTTFTIGGSHNAIKFESYKGAEKAKRTSLDYLAVAFPVKKMGIAFGLIPYSSVGYKIKNEYVNGSVIDSLNRYGGTGGLNKAFLGFGYKFSKISFGVDVTYNFGRIETESIKYIGVSQNGSQENNISSMSGLDIKIGAMYNRRITKKLDFYSGITYAPQSNLNSNNERSIFTVKYIGDLTPIPQDYLDVINSKTVVKLPSIFTIGAGIGETKKWVVGTEITFQESNTFTNRLNDDVSKVRYENGMKYTLGGYYIPNYNSFDNYFKKITYRGGFRYENTGLVVNTFSINDYALTGGLGLPVGGTFSNLNLGFELGRRGTARANLIEENYVNIILS
;
A
#
# COMPACT_ATOMS: atom_id res chain seq x y z
N GLY A 1 -4.70 -11.10 2.45
CA GLY A 1 -5.53 -10.08 3.03
C GLY A 1 -4.82 -9.09 3.93
N SER A 2 -5.38 -7.98 4.34
CA SER A 2 -4.90 -7.13 5.44
C SER A 2 -5.29 -7.78 6.79
N ALA A 3 -4.64 -7.40 7.87
CA ALA A 3 -5.12 -7.69 9.22
C ALA A 3 -5.54 -6.38 9.92
N SER A 4 -5.43 -5.24 9.23
CA SER A 4 -5.73 -3.92 9.78
C SER A 4 -7.24 -3.68 9.86
N PRO A 5 -7.78 -3.28 11.01
CA PRO A 5 -9.16 -2.82 11.15
C PRO A 5 -9.46 -1.61 10.26
N TYR A 6 -8.48 -0.76 9.98
CA TYR A 6 -8.62 0.37 9.06
C TYR A 6 -8.87 -0.05 7.60
N SER A 7 -8.61 -1.32 7.25
CA SER A 7 -8.96 -1.87 5.93
C SER A 7 -10.48 -2.03 5.70
N PHE A 8 -11.29 -1.75 6.70
CA PHE A 8 -12.75 -1.67 6.58
C PHE A 8 -13.18 -0.56 5.60
N PHE A 9 -12.45 0.54 5.57
CA PHE A 9 -12.83 1.75 4.85
C PHE A 9 -12.36 1.74 3.39
N GLY A 10 -13.17 2.33 2.50
CA GLY A 10 -12.87 2.54 1.09
C GLY A 10 -12.54 1.25 0.33
N ILE A 11 -11.41 1.24 -0.35
CA ILE A 11 -10.88 0.08 -1.09
C ILE A 11 -9.99 -0.86 -0.25
N GLY A 12 -9.95 -0.64 1.06
CA GLY A 12 -9.05 -1.34 1.97
C GLY A 12 -7.73 -0.61 2.19
N ASP A 13 -6.81 -1.30 2.84
CA ASP A 13 -5.48 -0.79 3.16
C ASP A 13 -4.58 -0.76 1.93
N VAL A 14 -4.15 0.43 1.50
CA VAL A 14 -3.23 0.60 0.37
C VAL A 14 -1.82 0.21 0.82
N ARG A 15 -1.28 -0.85 0.21
CA ARG A 15 -0.06 -1.51 0.69
C ARG A 15 1.18 -1.18 -0.12
N PHE A 16 1.00 -0.95 -1.41
CA PHE A 16 2.14 -0.68 -2.27
C PHE A 16 2.74 0.69 -1.97
N LYS A 17 3.96 0.69 -1.43
CA LYS A 17 4.72 1.89 -1.05
C LYS A 17 5.97 2.09 -1.91
N GLY A 18 6.17 1.26 -2.93
CA GLY A 18 7.33 1.20 -3.82
C GLY A 18 7.99 -0.17 -3.83
N THR A 19 9.04 -0.35 -4.60
CA THR A 19 9.88 -1.54 -4.54
C THR A 19 10.67 -1.61 -3.23
N HIS A 20 11.17 -2.76 -2.86
CA HIS A 20 11.75 -2.97 -1.53
C HIS A 20 13.02 -2.15 -1.28
N ASP A 21 13.83 -1.93 -2.31
CA ASP A 21 14.97 -1.03 -2.26
C ASP A 21 14.56 0.42 -1.93
N MET A 22 13.41 0.88 -2.45
CA MET A 22 12.84 2.19 -2.11
C MET A 22 12.21 2.20 -0.72
N ASN A 23 11.46 1.15 -0.37
CA ASN A 23 10.85 1.04 0.95
C ASN A 23 11.88 1.11 2.07
N ALA A 24 13.06 0.52 1.86
CA ALA A 24 14.18 0.63 2.78
C ALA A 24 14.74 2.06 2.94
N MET A 25 14.38 2.97 2.03
CA MET A 25 14.70 4.41 2.06
C MET A 25 13.47 5.28 2.37
N GLY A 26 12.51 4.78 3.16
CA GLY A 26 11.25 5.48 3.47
C GLY A 26 10.28 5.57 2.29
N GLY A 27 10.59 4.98 1.15
CA GLY A 27 9.83 5.08 -0.10
C GLY A 27 10.35 6.16 -1.06
N LEU A 28 11.57 6.65 -0.89
CA LEU A 28 12.21 7.63 -1.77
C LEU A 28 12.38 7.07 -3.19
N SER A 29 11.92 7.80 -4.22
CA SER A 29 11.85 7.33 -5.61
C SER A 29 12.55 8.20 -6.64
N ILE A 30 13.29 9.20 -6.20
CA ILE A 30 13.92 10.24 -7.07
C ILE A 30 15.21 9.77 -7.75
N VAL A 31 15.82 8.69 -7.29
CA VAL A 31 17.13 8.25 -7.78
C VAL A 31 16.96 7.33 -8.97
N PRO A 32 17.55 7.66 -10.13
CA PRO A 32 17.56 6.73 -11.27
C PRO A 32 18.50 5.57 -10.97
N ASP A 33 18.04 4.35 -11.23
CA ASP A 33 18.83 3.13 -11.11
C ASP A 33 19.00 2.45 -12.47
N SER A 34 20.09 1.72 -12.64
CA SER A 34 20.41 1.00 -13.87
C SER A 34 19.98 -0.47 -13.86
N ILE A 35 19.67 -1.01 -12.69
CA ILE A 35 19.35 -2.43 -12.46
C ILE A 35 18.08 -2.66 -11.63
N HIS A 36 17.63 -1.67 -10.86
CA HIS A 36 16.39 -1.78 -10.08
C HIS A 36 15.24 -1.04 -10.78
N ILE A 37 14.08 -1.70 -10.85
CA ILE A 37 12.87 -1.13 -11.43
C ILE A 37 12.22 -0.21 -10.39
N ASN A 38 12.00 1.05 -10.74
CA ASN A 38 11.27 1.99 -9.91
C ASN A 38 9.78 2.03 -10.33
N LEU A 39 8.92 1.34 -9.61
CA LEU A 39 7.48 1.28 -9.89
C LEU A 39 6.69 2.52 -9.42
N LYS A 40 7.34 3.47 -8.76
CA LYS A 40 6.71 4.73 -8.34
C LYS A 40 6.79 5.80 -9.42
N ASN A 41 7.89 5.85 -10.19
CA ASN A 41 8.09 6.86 -11.23
C ASN A 41 8.42 6.20 -12.58
N PRO A 42 7.51 6.23 -13.58
CA PRO A 42 7.73 5.58 -14.88
C PRO A 42 8.87 6.18 -15.70
N ALA A 43 9.28 7.43 -15.43
CA ALA A 43 10.42 8.04 -16.08
C ALA A 43 11.75 7.32 -15.80
N SER A 44 11.80 6.53 -14.72
CA SER A 44 12.97 5.75 -14.32
C SER A 44 13.28 4.61 -15.27
N TYR A 45 12.30 4.06 -15.97
CA TYR A 45 12.48 2.92 -16.87
C TYR A 45 13.49 3.22 -17.97
N ALA A 46 13.55 4.47 -18.42
CA ALA A 46 14.51 4.93 -19.41
C ALA A 46 15.98 4.95 -18.92
N ASN A 47 16.22 4.76 -17.63
CA ASN A 47 17.55 4.73 -17.03
C ASN A 47 18.09 3.30 -16.84
N LEU A 48 17.25 2.29 -17.00
CA LEU A 48 17.66 0.88 -16.94
C LEU A 48 18.66 0.56 -18.05
N LYS A 49 19.63 -0.28 -17.73
CA LYS A 49 20.65 -0.74 -18.69
C LYS A 49 20.57 -2.23 -19.00
N LEU A 50 19.87 -2.97 -18.18
CA LEU A 50 19.70 -4.42 -18.30
C LEU A 50 18.22 -4.77 -18.29
N THR A 51 17.85 -5.84 -18.97
CA THR A 51 16.55 -6.47 -18.73
C THR A 51 16.49 -6.92 -17.29
N THR A 52 15.50 -6.45 -16.58
CA THR A 52 15.38 -6.66 -15.15
C THR A 52 14.05 -7.34 -14.84
N PHE A 53 14.12 -8.41 -14.08
CA PHE A 53 12.98 -9.06 -13.44
C PHE A 53 13.05 -8.81 -11.95
N THR A 54 11.94 -8.45 -11.34
CA THR A 54 11.86 -8.25 -9.88
C THR A 54 10.60 -8.86 -9.31
N ILE A 55 10.76 -9.51 -8.17
CA ILE A 55 9.66 -10.02 -7.35
C ILE A 55 9.90 -9.57 -5.92
N GLY A 56 8.87 -9.13 -5.23
CA GLY A 56 8.98 -8.71 -3.86
C GLY A 56 7.88 -9.30 -2.98
N GLY A 57 8.25 -9.72 -1.78
CA GLY A 57 7.34 -10.24 -0.77
C GLY A 57 7.66 -9.68 0.61
N SER A 58 6.64 -9.62 1.46
CA SER A 58 6.78 -9.11 2.82
C SER A 58 6.11 -9.99 3.87
N HIS A 59 6.67 -9.97 5.06
CA HIS A 59 6.09 -10.55 6.27
C HIS A 59 5.86 -9.44 7.29
N ASN A 60 4.60 -9.22 7.64
CA ASN A 60 4.18 -8.19 8.56
C ASN A 60 3.68 -8.82 9.87
N ALA A 61 4.21 -8.36 11.01
CA ALA A 61 3.74 -8.66 12.35
C ALA A 61 3.19 -7.37 12.97
N ILE A 62 1.91 -7.39 13.38
CA ILE A 62 1.20 -6.24 13.91
C ILE A 62 0.73 -6.54 15.32
N LYS A 63 0.93 -5.58 16.22
CA LYS A 63 0.30 -5.51 17.54
C LYS A 63 -0.76 -4.43 17.50
N PHE A 64 -2.01 -4.81 17.73
CA PHE A 64 -3.14 -3.92 17.88
C PHE A 64 -3.30 -3.55 19.36
N GLU A 65 -3.46 -2.28 19.64
CA GLU A 65 -3.71 -1.78 21.00
C GLU A 65 -4.99 -0.96 21.01
N SER A 66 -5.88 -1.28 21.93
CA SER A 66 -7.13 -0.58 22.17
C SER A 66 -7.37 -0.44 23.67
N TYR A 67 -8.38 0.31 24.07
CA TYR A 67 -8.78 0.41 25.48
C TYR A 67 -9.24 -0.93 26.09
N LYS A 68 -9.65 -1.91 25.26
CA LYS A 68 -10.09 -3.25 25.69
C LYS A 68 -8.94 -4.25 25.84
N GLY A 69 -7.74 -3.93 25.35
CA GLY A 69 -6.60 -4.83 25.38
C GLY A 69 -5.77 -4.78 24.11
N ALA A 70 -4.89 -5.77 23.97
CA ALA A 70 -3.97 -5.90 22.84
C ALA A 70 -4.14 -7.25 22.16
N GLU A 71 -4.10 -7.23 20.83
CA GLU A 71 -4.12 -8.41 19.98
C GLU A 71 -2.93 -8.41 19.02
N LYS A 72 -2.60 -9.56 18.45
CA LYS A 72 -1.50 -9.71 17.50
C LYS A 72 -1.97 -10.41 16.24
N ALA A 73 -1.48 -9.95 15.09
CA ALA A 73 -1.66 -10.64 13.82
C ALA A 73 -0.35 -10.72 13.05
N LYS A 74 -0.23 -11.75 12.22
CA LYS A 74 0.90 -11.93 11.31
C LYS A 74 0.38 -12.19 9.91
N ARG A 75 1.16 -11.79 8.92
CA ARG A 75 0.80 -11.93 7.54
C ARG A 75 2.00 -11.95 6.61
N THR A 76 1.93 -12.82 5.59
CA THR A 76 2.88 -12.85 4.46
C THR A 76 2.13 -12.50 3.17
N SER A 77 2.75 -11.73 2.30
CA SER A 77 2.18 -11.34 1.01
C SER A 77 3.23 -11.18 -0.08
N LEU A 78 2.79 -11.39 -1.31
CA LEU A 78 3.45 -10.88 -2.51
C LEU A 78 3.13 -9.39 -2.61
N ASP A 79 4.13 -8.56 -2.90
CA ASP A 79 3.96 -7.11 -2.98
C ASP A 79 4.03 -6.59 -4.41
N TYR A 80 4.82 -7.23 -5.28
CA TYR A 80 4.89 -6.93 -6.70
C TYR A 80 5.63 -8.02 -7.48
N LEU A 81 5.32 -8.05 -8.78
CA LEU A 81 6.05 -8.78 -9.80
C LEU A 81 6.18 -7.86 -11.00
N ALA A 82 7.39 -7.62 -11.50
CA ALA A 82 7.60 -6.74 -12.64
C ALA A 82 8.80 -7.17 -13.49
N VAL A 83 8.68 -6.84 -14.77
CA VAL A 83 9.74 -7.02 -15.78
C VAL A 83 9.93 -5.70 -16.49
N ALA A 84 11.18 -5.35 -16.81
CA ALA A 84 11.49 -4.17 -17.59
C ALA A 84 12.60 -4.44 -18.60
N PHE A 85 12.45 -3.83 -19.76
CA PHE A 85 13.36 -3.97 -20.90
C PHE A 85 13.89 -2.60 -21.33
N PRO A 86 15.22 -2.39 -21.32
CA PRO A 86 15.82 -1.19 -21.90
C PRO A 86 15.89 -1.36 -23.44
N VAL A 87 15.46 -0.32 -24.17
CA VAL A 87 15.53 -0.24 -25.63
C VAL A 87 16.18 1.09 -26.02
N LYS A 88 17.49 1.14 -26.13
CA LYS A 88 18.26 2.38 -26.42
C LYS A 88 18.00 3.47 -25.36
N LYS A 89 17.27 4.53 -25.73
CA LYS A 89 16.88 5.64 -24.84
C LYS A 89 15.52 5.43 -24.19
N MET A 90 14.88 4.30 -24.45
CA MET A 90 13.56 3.93 -23.94
C MET A 90 13.69 2.81 -22.93
N GLY A 91 12.71 2.73 -22.03
CA GLY A 91 12.48 1.57 -21.18
C GLY A 91 11.00 1.21 -21.21
N ILE A 92 10.71 -0.07 -21.25
CA ILE A 92 9.35 -0.63 -21.21
C ILE A 92 9.28 -1.49 -19.97
N ALA A 93 8.25 -1.32 -19.17
CA ALA A 93 8.02 -2.14 -17.98
C ALA A 93 6.57 -2.61 -17.93
N PHE A 94 6.35 -3.81 -17.41
CA PHE A 94 5.02 -4.32 -17.12
C PHE A 94 5.05 -5.24 -15.90
N GLY A 95 3.90 -5.43 -15.30
CA GLY A 95 3.83 -6.27 -14.12
C GLY A 95 2.49 -6.24 -13.41
N LEU A 96 2.49 -6.88 -12.25
CA LEU A 96 1.34 -7.01 -11.36
C LEU A 96 1.69 -6.49 -9.97
N ILE A 97 0.83 -5.67 -9.41
CA ILE A 97 0.98 -5.09 -8.08
C ILE A 97 -0.30 -5.34 -7.29
N PRO A 98 -0.30 -6.19 -6.25
CA PRO A 98 -1.34 -6.21 -5.23
C PRO A 98 -1.40 -4.84 -4.54
N TYR A 99 -2.37 -4.00 -4.95
CA TYR A 99 -2.40 -2.58 -4.59
C TYR A 99 -2.99 -2.33 -3.21
N SER A 100 -4.20 -2.85 -2.98
CA SER A 100 -4.85 -2.73 -1.68
C SER A 100 -5.32 -4.09 -1.17
N SER A 101 -5.64 -4.14 0.11
CA SER A 101 -6.08 -5.37 0.74
C SER A 101 -7.06 -5.08 1.86
N VAL A 102 -8.14 -5.83 1.87
CA VAL A 102 -9.11 -5.91 2.96
C VAL A 102 -8.89 -7.20 3.74
N GLY A 103 -8.92 -7.11 5.07
CA GLY A 103 -8.80 -8.28 5.94
C GLY A 103 -8.94 -7.84 7.38
N TYR A 104 -10.17 -7.83 7.87
CA TYR A 104 -10.48 -7.53 9.26
C TYR A 104 -11.49 -8.53 9.80
N LYS A 105 -11.43 -8.73 11.12
CA LYS A 105 -12.43 -9.44 11.91
C LYS A 105 -12.65 -8.63 13.18
N ILE A 106 -13.81 -8.01 13.30
CA ILE A 106 -14.17 -7.17 14.45
C ILE A 106 -15.34 -7.84 15.15
N LYS A 107 -15.22 -8.04 16.47
CA LYS A 107 -16.27 -8.59 17.32
C LYS A 107 -16.55 -7.60 18.44
N ASN A 108 -17.79 -7.17 18.56
CA ASN A 108 -18.28 -6.42 19.70
C ASN A 108 -19.36 -7.23 20.37
N GLU A 109 -19.15 -7.56 21.65
CA GLU A 109 -20.03 -8.39 22.43
C GLU A 109 -20.41 -7.65 23.71
N TYR A 110 -21.70 -7.62 23.98
CA TYR A 110 -22.25 -7.14 25.24
C TYR A 110 -22.81 -8.35 26.01
N VAL A 111 -22.29 -8.57 27.19
CA VAL A 111 -22.69 -9.70 28.04
C VAL A 111 -23.33 -9.14 29.32
N ASN A 112 -24.52 -9.60 29.64
CA ASN A 112 -25.22 -9.31 30.86
C ASN A 112 -25.31 -10.60 31.71
N GLY A 113 -24.51 -10.70 32.78
CA GLY A 113 -24.32 -11.93 33.53
C GLY A 113 -23.70 -13.05 32.66
N SER A 114 -24.37 -14.16 32.50
CA SER A 114 -23.94 -15.29 31.66
C SER A 114 -24.59 -15.32 30.26
N VAL A 115 -25.38 -14.29 29.91
CA VAL A 115 -26.14 -14.24 28.65
C VAL A 115 -25.56 -13.17 27.75
N ILE A 116 -25.35 -13.49 26.49
CA ILE A 116 -24.97 -12.53 25.45
C ILE A 116 -26.22 -11.71 25.12
N ASP A 117 -26.19 -10.43 25.51
CA ASP A 117 -27.28 -9.50 25.26
C ASP A 117 -27.26 -8.98 23.81
N SER A 118 -26.07 -8.69 23.29
CA SER A 118 -25.92 -8.38 21.87
C SER A 118 -24.54 -8.78 21.33
N LEU A 119 -24.50 -9.18 20.06
CA LEU A 119 -23.28 -9.53 19.33
C LEU A 119 -23.27 -8.87 17.96
N ASN A 120 -22.24 -8.11 17.68
CA ASN A 120 -21.97 -7.59 16.35
C ASN A 120 -20.63 -8.15 15.85
N ARG A 121 -20.65 -8.80 14.71
CA ARG A 121 -19.46 -9.28 13.99
C ARG A 121 -19.36 -8.58 12.64
N TYR A 122 -18.14 -8.15 12.32
CA TYR A 122 -17.82 -7.59 11.02
C TYR A 122 -16.59 -8.29 10.47
N GLY A 123 -16.70 -8.79 9.27
CA GLY A 123 -15.61 -9.43 8.54
C GLY A 123 -15.43 -8.81 7.16
N GLY A 124 -14.22 -8.81 6.67
CA GLY A 124 -13.96 -8.37 5.30
C GLY A 124 -12.73 -9.06 4.73
N THR A 125 -12.78 -9.38 3.44
CA THR A 125 -11.68 -10.01 2.70
C THR A 125 -11.60 -9.45 1.29
N GLY A 126 -10.44 -9.61 0.63
CA GLY A 126 -10.23 -9.20 -0.75
C GLY A 126 -9.28 -8.04 -0.92
N GLY A 127 -9.46 -7.25 -1.97
CA GLY A 127 -8.65 -6.09 -2.31
C GLY A 127 -8.56 -5.84 -3.81
N LEU A 128 -7.73 -4.86 -4.19
CA LEU A 128 -7.46 -4.47 -5.56
C LEU A 128 -6.06 -4.86 -6.00
N ASN A 129 -5.95 -5.29 -7.24
CA ASN A 129 -4.71 -5.53 -7.95
C ASN A 129 -4.57 -4.54 -9.10
N LYS A 130 -3.34 -4.25 -9.49
CA LYS A 130 -2.97 -3.40 -10.62
C LYS A 130 -2.12 -4.21 -11.59
N ALA A 131 -2.58 -4.34 -12.84
CA ALA A 131 -1.74 -4.76 -13.95
C ALA A 131 -1.33 -3.50 -14.71
N PHE A 132 -0.04 -3.28 -14.91
CA PHE A 132 0.45 -2.06 -15.53
C PHE A 132 1.33 -2.34 -16.74
N LEU A 133 1.33 -1.39 -17.68
CA LEU A 133 2.25 -1.26 -18.79
C LEU A 133 2.82 0.14 -18.78
N GLY A 134 4.13 0.25 -18.71
CA GLY A 134 4.84 1.51 -18.55
C GLY A 134 5.88 1.74 -19.64
N PHE A 135 6.05 3.02 -19.99
CA PHE A 135 7.04 3.49 -20.96
C PHE A 135 7.82 4.65 -20.38
N GLY A 136 9.13 4.61 -20.54
CA GLY A 136 10.03 5.70 -20.22
C GLY A 136 10.89 6.10 -21.40
N TYR A 137 11.17 7.39 -21.55
CA TYR A 137 12.07 7.93 -22.57
C TYR A 137 13.03 8.94 -22.00
N LYS A 138 14.33 8.80 -22.33
CA LYS A 138 15.39 9.69 -21.85
C LYS A 138 15.79 10.69 -22.92
N PHE A 139 15.63 11.97 -22.56
CA PHE A 139 16.09 13.09 -23.37
C PHE A 139 17.16 13.86 -22.59
N SER A 140 18.44 13.60 -22.94
CA SER A 140 19.58 14.23 -22.26
C SER A 140 19.61 13.97 -20.75
N LYS A 141 19.40 15.01 -19.93
CA LYS A 141 19.42 14.97 -18.47
C LYS A 141 18.03 14.71 -17.87
N ILE A 142 16.99 14.75 -18.68
CA ILE A 142 15.60 14.56 -18.27
C ILE A 142 15.12 13.23 -18.83
N SER A 143 14.35 12.51 -18.06
CA SER A 143 13.55 11.37 -18.55
C SER A 143 12.08 11.63 -18.23
N PHE A 144 11.20 11.17 -19.13
CA PHE A 144 9.76 11.20 -19.01
C PHE A 144 9.22 9.78 -19.04
N GLY A 145 8.08 9.57 -18.47
CA GLY A 145 7.43 8.26 -18.52
C GLY A 145 5.95 8.31 -18.27
N VAL A 146 5.28 7.23 -18.67
CA VAL A 146 3.85 7.02 -18.48
C VAL A 146 3.61 5.55 -18.13
N ASP A 147 2.76 5.31 -17.14
CA ASP A 147 2.15 4.01 -16.85
C ASP A 147 0.67 4.08 -17.21
N VAL A 148 0.18 3.06 -17.90
CA VAL A 148 -1.24 2.75 -18.05
C VAL A 148 -1.52 1.54 -17.19
N THR A 149 -2.51 1.64 -16.30
CA THR A 149 -2.79 0.63 -15.29
C THR A 149 -4.23 0.18 -15.38
N TYR A 150 -4.45 -1.12 -15.40
CA TYR A 150 -5.76 -1.74 -15.21
C TYR A 150 -5.90 -2.21 -13.78
N ASN A 151 -6.84 -1.59 -13.07
CA ASN A 151 -7.21 -1.97 -11.72
C ASN A 151 -8.32 -3.01 -11.78
N PHE A 152 -8.22 -4.05 -10.95
CA PHE A 152 -9.25 -5.08 -10.84
C PHE A 152 -9.20 -5.73 -9.46
N GLY A 153 -10.36 -6.16 -8.98
CA GLY A 153 -10.41 -6.87 -7.72
C GLY A 153 -11.81 -7.09 -7.20
N ARG A 154 -11.90 -7.82 -6.11
CA ARG A 154 -13.14 -8.15 -5.42
C ARG A 154 -12.96 -7.96 -3.93
N ILE A 155 -13.93 -7.34 -3.29
CA ILE A 155 -14.00 -7.15 -1.86
C ILE A 155 -15.31 -7.73 -1.38
N GLU A 156 -15.22 -8.59 -0.37
CA GLU A 156 -16.34 -9.21 0.30
C GLU A 156 -16.41 -8.74 1.74
N THR A 157 -17.58 -8.33 2.19
CA THR A 157 -17.78 -7.92 3.58
C THR A 157 -19.01 -8.65 4.15
N GLU A 158 -18.89 -9.04 5.40
CA GLU A 158 -19.92 -9.68 6.19
C GLU A 158 -20.20 -8.85 7.43
N SER A 159 -21.49 -8.64 7.73
CA SER A 159 -21.93 -8.01 8.97
C SER A 159 -23.02 -8.87 9.60
N ILE A 160 -22.82 -9.29 10.83
CA ILE A 160 -23.77 -10.07 11.60
C ILE A 160 -24.17 -9.26 12.82
N LYS A 161 -25.46 -9.06 13.02
CA LYS A 161 -26.03 -8.41 14.20
C LYS A 161 -26.99 -9.39 14.89
N TYR A 162 -26.77 -9.61 16.18
CA TYR A 162 -27.58 -10.48 17.02
C TYR A 162 -28.00 -9.75 18.29
N ILE A 163 -29.26 -9.95 18.67
CA ILE A 163 -29.83 -9.46 19.93
C ILE A 163 -30.34 -10.69 20.69
N GLY A 164 -29.77 -10.94 21.86
CA GLY A 164 -29.93 -12.19 22.62
C GLY A 164 -31.35 -12.55 23.01
N VAL A 165 -32.21 -11.57 23.19
CA VAL A 165 -33.62 -11.77 23.56
C VAL A 165 -34.41 -12.45 22.47
N SER A 166 -34.07 -12.29 21.19
CA SER A 166 -34.84 -12.77 20.05
C SER A 166 -34.38 -14.13 19.49
N GLN A 167 -33.25 -14.67 19.93
CA GLN A 167 -32.55 -15.83 19.31
C GLN A 167 -32.29 -15.69 17.81
N ASN A 168 -32.73 -14.62 17.18
CA ASN A 168 -32.60 -14.32 15.79
C ASN A 168 -31.63 -13.14 15.61
N GLY A 169 -30.92 -13.15 14.53
CA GLY A 169 -30.05 -12.06 14.09
C GLY A 169 -30.26 -11.74 12.63
N SER A 170 -29.58 -10.74 12.15
CA SER A 170 -29.48 -10.43 10.73
C SER A 170 -28.04 -10.59 10.27
N GLN A 171 -27.86 -11.17 9.09
CA GLN A 171 -26.58 -11.22 8.40
C GLN A 171 -26.71 -10.50 7.07
N GLU A 172 -25.73 -9.67 6.79
CA GLU A 172 -25.60 -8.95 5.54
C GLU A 172 -24.26 -9.29 4.91
N ASN A 173 -24.29 -9.77 3.68
CA ASN A 173 -23.12 -10.04 2.87
C ASN A 173 -23.10 -9.08 1.68
N ASN A 174 -21.98 -8.41 1.48
CA ASN A 174 -21.77 -7.53 0.34
C ASN A 174 -20.56 -7.99 -0.44
N ILE A 175 -20.70 -8.06 -1.75
CA ILE A 175 -19.65 -8.39 -2.70
C ILE A 175 -19.52 -7.20 -3.65
N SER A 176 -18.32 -6.62 -3.74
CA SER A 176 -18.03 -5.52 -4.66
C SER A 176 -16.93 -5.95 -5.62
N SER A 177 -17.27 -6.12 -6.89
CA SER A 177 -16.33 -6.43 -7.97
C SER A 177 -16.00 -5.15 -8.72
N MET A 178 -14.73 -4.73 -8.66
CA MET A 178 -14.29 -3.42 -9.15
C MET A 178 -13.30 -3.57 -10.29
N SER A 179 -13.41 -2.67 -11.29
CA SER A 179 -12.45 -2.55 -12.37
C SER A 179 -12.40 -1.15 -12.95
N GLY A 180 -11.24 -0.76 -13.50
CA GLY A 180 -11.06 0.55 -14.15
C GLY A 180 -9.64 0.79 -14.58
N LEU A 181 -9.45 1.81 -15.41
CA LEU A 181 -8.14 2.24 -15.88
C LEU A 181 -7.68 3.48 -15.11
N ASP A 182 -6.39 3.54 -14.83
CA ASP A 182 -5.71 4.76 -14.40
C ASP A 182 -4.43 5.00 -15.20
N ILE A 183 -3.96 6.25 -15.17
CA ILE A 183 -2.73 6.67 -15.83
C ILE A 183 -1.85 7.37 -14.79
N LYS A 184 -0.56 7.16 -14.86
CA LYS A 184 0.42 7.89 -14.07
C LYS A 184 1.52 8.40 -14.99
N ILE A 185 1.84 9.68 -14.93
CA ILE A 185 2.93 10.31 -15.65
C ILE A 185 4.07 10.66 -14.69
N GLY A 186 5.29 10.68 -15.20
CA GLY A 186 6.45 11.00 -14.40
C GLY A 186 7.53 11.71 -15.20
N ALA A 187 8.35 12.48 -14.48
CA ALA A 187 9.57 13.06 -15.00
C ALA A 187 10.67 12.92 -13.95
N MET A 188 11.92 12.76 -14.41
CA MET A 188 13.11 12.75 -13.58
C MET A 188 14.19 13.62 -14.21
N TYR A 189 14.89 14.38 -13.39
CA TYR A 189 16.02 15.17 -13.78
C TYR A 189 17.26 14.76 -12.97
N ASN A 190 18.35 14.48 -13.67
CA ASN A 190 19.63 14.14 -13.07
C ASN A 190 20.73 15.01 -13.70
N ARG A 191 21.47 15.73 -12.84
CA ARG A 191 22.57 16.59 -13.28
C ARG A 191 23.74 16.50 -12.34
N ARG A 192 24.94 16.33 -12.91
CA ARG A 192 26.19 16.50 -12.18
C ARG A 192 26.42 17.98 -11.86
N ILE A 193 26.54 18.32 -10.57
CA ILE A 193 26.80 19.68 -10.08
C ILE A 193 28.31 19.92 -9.97
N THR A 194 29.03 18.94 -9.40
CA THR A 194 30.47 18.99 -9.26
C THR A 194 31.11 17.70 -9.80
N LYS A 195 32.46 17.57 -9.73
CA LYS A 195 33.13 16.32 -10.16
C LYS A 195 32.61 15.05 -9.43
N LYS A 196 32.06 15.22 -8.21
CA LYS A 196 31.61 14.10 -7.36
C LYS A 196 30.15 14.17 -6.96
N LEU A 197 29.48 15.32 -7.09
CA LEU A 197 28.13 15.53 -6.60
C LEU A 197 27.13 15.60 -7.73
N ASP A 198 26.14 14.74 -7.67
CA ASP A 198 24.98 14.69 -8.56
C ASP A 198 23.74 15.22 -7.82
N PHE A 199 22.89 15.94 -8.55
CA PHE A 199 21.56 16.37 -8.12
C PHE A 199 20.51 15.47 -8.79
N TYR A 200 19.54 15.04 -8.01
CA TYR A 200 18.42 14.21 -8.43
C TYR A 200 17.11 14.91 -8.11
N SER A 201 16.18 14.88 -9.02
CA SER A 201 14.79 15.27 -8.74
C SER A 201 13.81 14.43 -9.53
N GLY A 202 12.61 14.32 -9.01
CA GLY A 202 11.53 13.55 -9.61
C GLY A 202 10.18 14.17 -9.32
N ILE A 203 9.29 14.08 -10.31
CA ILE A 203 7.89 14.48 -10.21
C ILE A 203 7.05 13.35 -10.76
N THR A 204 5.92 13.05 -10.12
CA THR A 204 4.89 12.16 -10.67
C THR A 204 3.50 12.73 -10.43
N TYR A 205 2.60 12.45 -11.36
CA TYR A 205 1.20 12.81 -11.24
C TYR A 205 0.32 11.67 -11.75
N ALA A 206 -0.60 11.24 -10.92
CA ALA A 206 -1.69 10.34 -11.29
C ALA A 206 -3.00 11.13 -11.11
N PRO A 207 -3.75 11.43 -12.19
CA PRO A 207 -5.04 12.12 -12.08
C PRO A 207 -6.06 11.24 -11.37
N GLN A 208 -7.12 11.85 -10.88
CA GLN A 208 -8.29 11.15 -10.36
C GLN A 208 -8.82 10.16 -11.40
N SER A 209 -9.15 8.95 -11.00
CA SER A 209 -9.72 7.93 -11.88
C SER A 209 -10.95 7.27 -11.26
N ASN A 210 -11.75 6.62 -12.10
CA ASN A 210 -12.99 5.98 -11.71
C ASN A 210 -12.87 4.46 -11.85
N LEU A 211 -13.26 3.74 -10.80
CA LEU A 211 -13.46 2.31 -10.83
C LEU A 211 -14.96 2.00 -10.88
N ASN A 212 -15.39 1.25 -11.87
CA ASN A 212 -16.74 0.71 -11.91
C ASN A 212 -16.83 -0.42 -10.88
N SER A 213 -17.84 -0.37 -10.02
CA SER A 213 -18.11 -1.38 -8.99
C SER A 213 -19.46 -2.00 -9.24
N ASN A 214 -19.48 -3.30 -9.48
CA ASN A 214 -20.69 -4.12 -9.47
C ASN A 214 -20.85 -4.69 -8.07
N ASN A 215 -21.93 -4.34 -7.38
CA ASN A 215 -22.18 -4.71 -6.01
C ASN A 215 -23.37 -5.65 -5.92
N GLU A 216 -23.19 -6.73 -5.17
CA GLU A 216 -24.24 -7.69 -4.79
C GLU A 216 -24.41 -7.61 -3.28
N ARG A 217 -25.63 -7.34 -2.81
CA ARG A 217 -25.99 -7.27 -1.40
C ARG A 217 -27.03 -8.33 -1.09
N SER A 218 -26.75 -9.19 -0.14
CA SER A 218 -27.66 -10.19 0.35
C SER A 218 -27.92 -9.97 1.84
N ILE A 219 -29.20 -9.97 2.24
CA ILE A 219 -29.59 -9.83 3.64
C ILE A 219 -30.45 -11.04 3.99
N PHE A 220 -30.20 -11.68 5.11
CA PHE A 220 -30.98 -12.81 5.59
C PHE A 220 -31.07 -12.86 7.11
N THR A 221 -32.15 -13.43 7.59
CA THR A 221 -32.32 -13.71 9.01
C THR A 221 -31.49 -14.94 9.37
N VAL A 222 -30.77 -14.88 10.46
CA VAL A 222 -29.97 -15.98 11.00
C VAL A 222 -30.48 -16.38 12.38
N LYS A 223 -30.51 -17.66 12.65
CA LYS A 223 -30.76 -18.21 13.98
C LYS A 223 -29.47 -18.76 14.56
N TYR A 224 -29.22 -18.50 15.82
CA TYR A 224 -28.09 -19.06 16.52
C TYR A 224 -28.47 -20.33 17.27
N ILE A 225 -27.75 -21.41 17.00
CA ILE A 225 -27.91 -22.70 17.69
C ILE A 225 -26.53 -23.10 18.24
N GLY A 226 -26.47 -23.33 19.55
CA GLY A 226 -25.22 -23.74 20.22
C GLY A 226 -24.12 -22.70 20.17
N ASP A 227 -22.95 -23.03 19.64
CA ASP A 227 -21.72 -22.25 19.66
C ASP A 227 -21.72 -20.95 18.82
N LEU A 228 -22.86 -20.27 18.73
CA LEU A 228 -23.04 -19.02 17.97
C LEU A 228 -22.71 -19.14 16.48
N THR A 229 -22.94 -20.34 15.89
CA THR A 229 -22.89 -20.51 14.44
C THR A 229 -24.20 -20.03 13.84
N PRO A 230 -24.19 -19.01 12.96
CA PRO A 230 -25.41 -18.52 12.35
C PRO A 230 -25.92 -19.51 11.30
N ILE A 231 -27.20 -19.85 11.39
CA ILE A 231 -27.90 -20.68 10.39
C ILE A 231 -28.91 -19.80 9.67
N PRO A 232 -28.77 -19.60 8.35
CA PRO A 232 -29.74 -18.84 7.57
C PRO A 232 -31.12 -19.46 7.64
N GLN A 233 -32.15 -18.64 7.85
CA GLN A 233 -33.53 -19.04 7.91
C GLN A 233 -34.31 -18.63 6.64
N ASP A 234 -34.20 -17.36 6.29
CA ASP A 234 -34.86 -16.77 5.14
C ASP A 234 -33.86 -16.01 4.29
N TYR A 235 -33.97 -16.13 2.98
CA TYR A 235 -33.19 -15.40 2.02
C TYR A 235 -34.06 -14.27 1.45
N LEU A 236 -33.63 -13.04 1.67
CA LEU A 236 -34.17 -11.89 0.94
C LEU A 236 -33.52 -11.85 -0.45
N ASP A 237 -34.17 -11.18 -1.38
CA ASP A 237 -33.67 -11.04 -2.73
C ASP A 237 -32.28 -10.37 -2.74
N VAL A 238 -31.44 -10.86 -3.65
CA VAL A 238 -30.12 -10.25 -3.88
C VAL A 238 -30.29 -8.91 -4.57
N ILE A 239 -29.83 -7.86 -3.93
CA ILE A 239 -29.85 -6.50 -4.49
C ILE A 239 -28.59 -6.27 -5.28
N ASN A 240 -28.72 -6.09 -6.57
CA ASN A 240 -27.63 -5.73 -7.48
C ASN A 240 -27.61 -4.23 -7.71
N SER A 241 -26.45 -3.61 -7.55
CA SER A 241 -26.25 -2.19 -7.82
C SER A 241 -24.92 -1.93 -8.51
N LYS A 242 -24.86 -0.85 -9.29
CA LYS A 242 -23.62 -0.37 -9.91
C LYS A 242 -23.27 0.96 -9.32
N THR A 243 -22.06 1.08 -8.84
CA THR A 243 -21.54 2.33 -8.28
C THR A 243 -20.19 2.66 -8.92
N VAL A 244 -19.73 3.89 -8.70
CA VAL A 244 -18.40 4.34 -9.14
C VAL A 244 -17.58 4.71 -7.91
N VAL A 245 -16.45 4.04 -7.75
CA VAL A 245 -15.48 4.37 -6.71
C VAL A 245 -14.40 5.26 -7.32
N LYS A 246 -14.26 6.48 -6.79
CA LYS A 246 -13.25 7.43 -7.25
C LYS A 246 -11.92 7.15 -6.55
N LEU A 247 -10.86 6.93 -7.31
CA LEU A 247 -9.49 6.95 -6.79
C LEU A 247 -8.98 8.38 -6.78
N PRO A 248 -8.33 8.84 -5.70
CA PRO A 248 -7.85 10.20 -5.57
C PRO A 248 -6.74 10.53 -6.56
N SER A 249 -6.59 11.80 -6.91
CA SER A 249 -5.40 12.29 -7.59
C SER A 249 -4.20 12.23 -6.63
N ILE A 250 -3.02 11.91 -7.17
CA ILE A 250 -1.77 11.82 -6.41
C ILE A 250 -0.69 12.61 -7.13
N PHE A 251 -0.11 13.58 -6.46
CA PHE A 251 1.03 14.35 -6.92
C PHE A 251 2.22 14.13 -6.00
N THR A 252 3.38 13.80 -6.57
CA THR A 252 4.63 13.61 -5.81
C THR A 252 5.74 14.44 -6.41
N ILE A 253 6.50 15.10 -5.56
CA ILE A 253 7.71 15.84 -5.91
C ILE A 253 8.82 15.52 -4.92
N GLY A 254 10.04 15.37 -5.41
CA GLY A 254 11.18 15.11 -4.56
C GLY A 254 12.49 15.59 -5.15
N ALA A 255 13.46 15.79 -4.28
CA ALA A 255 14.82 16.18 -4.63
C ALA A 255 15.84 15.55 -3.69
N GLY A 256 17.07 15.41 -4.18
CA GLY A 256 18.18 14.86 -3.41
C GLY A 256 19.52 15.12 -4.06
N ILE A 257 20.56 14.83 -3.31
CA ILE A 257 21.95 14.96 -3.73
C ILE A 257 22.73 13.70 -3.36
N GLY A 258 23.81 13.43 -4.07
CA GLY A 258 24.66 12.30 -3.73
C GLY A 258 25.84 12.14 -4.66
N GLU A 259 26.67 11.17 -4.35
CA GLU A 259 27.75 10.68 -5.23
C GLU A 259 27.30 9.31 -5.79
N THR A 260 27.11 9.24 -7.11
CA THR A 260 26.66 8.02 -7.78
C THR A 260 27.48 6.81 -7.33
N LYS A 261 26.79 5.69 -6.96
CA LYS A 261 27.38 4.44 -6.46
C LYS A 261 28.16 4.57 -5.14
N LYS A 262 27.90 5.61 -4.38
CA LYS A 262 28.53 5.80 -3.07
C LYS A 262 27.54 6.21 -2.00
N TRP A 263 26.83 7.30 -2.16
CA TRP A 263 25.80 7.73 -1.23
C TRP A 263 24.79 8.65 -1.90
N VAL A 264 23.57 8.62 -1.41
CA VAL A 264 22.48 9.55 -1.77
C VAL A 264 21.69 9.86 -0.52
N VAL A 265 21.26 11.11 -0.41
CA VAL A 265 20.26 11.58 0.55
C VAL A 265 19.24 12.42 -0.21
N GLY A 266 17.96 12.22 0.10
CA GLY A 266 16.88 12.98 -0.53
C GLY A 266 15.59 12.96 0.27
N THR A 267 14.68 13.83 -0.15
CA THR A 267 13.33 13.96 0.41
C THR A 267 12.29 13.96 -0.68
N GLU A 268 11.10 13.51 -0.34
CA GLU A 268 9.95 13.44 -1.26
C GLU A 268 8.67 13.79 -0.50
N ILE A 269 7.82 14.59 -1.13
CA ILE A 269 6.50 14.96 -0.61
C ILE A 269 5.45 14.45 -1.60
N THR A 270 4.45 13.74 -1.07
CA THR A 270 3.30 13.28 -1.84
C THR A 270 2.04 13.94 -1.31
N PHE A 271 1.25 14.52 -2.20
CA PHE A 271 -0.08 15.07 -1.94
C PHE A 271 -1.13 14.13 -2.54
N GLN A 272 -2.15 13.81 -1.76
CA GLN A 272 -3.25 12.95 -2.18
C GLN A 272 -4.58 13.65 -1.91
N GLU A 273 -5.39 13.84 -2.95
CA GLU A 273 -6.69 14.51 -2.89
C GLU A 273 -7.80 13.54 -2.45
N SER A 274 -7.67 13.02 -1.23
CA SER A 274 -8.54 11.95 -0.71
C SER A 274 -9.95 12.42 -0.34
N ASN A 275 -10.22 13.73 -0.25
CA ASN A 275 -11.55 14.27 0.03
C ASN A 275 -12.60 13.92 -1.05
N THR A 276 -12.16 13.50 -2.24
CA THR A 276 -13.02 13.03 -3.33
C THR A 276 -13.31 11.53 -3.27
N PHE A 277 -12.69 10.82 -2.33
CA PHE A 277 -12.84 9.39 -2.21
C PHE A 277 -14.26 9.01 -1.79
N THR A 278 -14.87 8.04 -2.47
CA THR A 278 -16.22 7.57 -2.19
C THR A 278 -16.21 6.17 -1.60
N ASN A 279 -17.13 5.88 -0.69
CA ASN A 279 -17.34 4.53 -0.19
C ASN A 279 -17.97 3.64 -1.27
N ARG A 280 -17.65 2.34 -1.25
CA ARG A 280 -18.14 1.31 -2.19
C ARG A 280 -19.65 1.16 -2.16
N LEU A 281 -20.25 1.28 -0.98
CA LEU A 281 -21.65 0.95 -0.70
C LEU A 281 -22.41 2.19 -0.26
N ASN A 282 -22.22 3.34 -0.64
CA ASN A 282 -22.98 4.56 -0.26
C ASN A 282 -23.54 4.56 1.20
N ASP A 283 -22.92 3.78 2.09
CA ASP A 283 -23.32 3.67 3.47
C ASP A 283 -23.01 4.99 4.17
N ASP A 284 -24.01 5.56 4.81
CA ASP A 284 -23.86 6.76 5.63
C ASP A 284 -23.06 6.43 6.89
N VAL A 285 -21.74 6.57 6.76
CA VAL A 285 -20.83 6.40 7.88
C VAL A 285 -20.62 7.79 8.51
N SER A 286 -21.59 8.26 9.26
CA SER A 286 -21.61 9.60 9.88
C SER A 286 -20.38 9.95 10.74
N LYS A 287 -19.53 8.95 11.04
CA LYS A 287 -18.33 9.10 11.87
C LYS A 287 -17.02 8.99 11.08
N VAL A 288 -17.09 8.86 9.76
CA VAL A 288 -15.92 8.66 8.90
C VAL A 288 -15.95 9.63 7.74
N ARG A 289 -14.85 10.34 7.55
CA ARG A 289 -14.65 11.24 6.42
C ARG A 289 -13.25 11.11 5.87
N TYR A 290 -13.08 11.53 4.64
CA TYR A 290 -11.78 11.64 4.00
C TYR A 290 -11.38 13.11 3.86
N GLU A 291 -10.14 13.40 4.23
CA GLU A 291 -9.47 14.68 4.04
C GLU A 291 -8.29 14.48 3.09
N ASN A 292 -7.70 15.57 2.61
CA ASN A 292 -6.51 15.46 1.78
C ASN A 292 -5.35 14.86 2.58
N GLY A 293 -4.72 13.85 2.00
CA GLY A 293 -3.58 13.17 2.59
C GLY A 293 -2.26 13.82 2.19
N MET A 294 -1.25 13.66 3.04
CA MET A 294 0.10 14.14 2.77
C MET A 294 1.12 13.15 3.32
N LYS A 295 2.14 12.85 2.52
CA LYS A 295 3.23 11.98 2.93
C LYS A 295 4.56 12.66 2.74
N TYR A 296 5.39 12.59 3.76
CA TYR A 296 6.78 13.07 3.79
C TYR A 296 7.71 11.88 3.88
N THR A 297 8.72 11.87 3.04
CA THR A 297 9.76 10.85 3.00
C THR A 297 11.14 11.51 3.08
N LEU A 298 11.98 10.96 3.94
CA LEU A 298 13.41 11.28 4.01
C LEU A 298 14.16 9.96 3.95
N GLY A 299 15.17 9.86 3.07
CA GLY A 299 15.90 8.61 2.97
C GLY A 299 17.13 8.69 2.10
N GLY A 300 17.86 7.59 2.07
CA GLY A 300 19.08 7.50 1.27
C GLY A 300 19.78 6.17 1.42
N TYR A 301 20.91 6.07 0.75
CA TYR A 301 21.76 4.90 0.82
C TYR A 301 23.25 5.28 0.93
N TYR A 302 24.05 4.31 1.38
CA TYR A 302 25.49 4.38 1.44
C TYR A 302 26.11 3.05 0.97
N ILE A 303 27.15 3.14 0.11
CA ILE A 303 27.95 2.02 -0.35
C ILE A 303 29.43 2.35 -0.02
N PRO A 304 30.08 1.63 0.88
CA PRO A 304 31.44 1.94 1.28
C PRO A 304 32.45 1.94 0.12
N ASN A 305 32.42 0.90 -0.72
CA ASN A 305 33.23 0.80 -1.93
C ASN A 305 32.57 -0.15 -2.92
N TYR A 306 31.87 0.42 -3.93
CA TYR A 306 31.17 -0.36 -4.97
C TYR A 306 32.08 -1.31 -5.75
N ASN A 307 33.34 -0.93 -5.96
CA ASN A 307 34.33 -1.69 -6.74
C ASN A 307 35.29 -2.52 -5.88
N SER A 308 34.97 -2.80 -4.62
CA SER A 308 35.84 -3.63 -3.77
C SER A 308 35.95 -5.05 -4.30
N PHE A 309 37.15 -5.59 -4.44
CA PHE A 309 37.40 -6.97 -4.84
C PHE A 309 37.72 -7.87 -3.64
N ASP A 310 38.18 -7.31 -2.55
CA ASP A 310 38.71 -7.97 -1.36
C ASP A 310 37.70 -8.14 -0.23
N ASN A 311 36.66 -7.30 -0.20
CA ASN A 311 35.71 -7.28 0.90
C ASN A 311 34.27 -7.12 0.42
N TYR A 312 33.47 -8.18 0.62
CA TYR A 312 32.08 -8.21 0.23
C TYR A 312 31.22 -7.14 0.96
N PHE A 313 31.46 -6.91 2.25
CA PHE A 313 30.71 -5.93 3.05
C PHE A 313 30.85 -4.50 2.53
N LYS A 314 31.95 -4.19 1.84
CA LYS A 314 32.16 -2.88 1.22
C LYS A 314 31.27 -2.65 -0.02
N LYS A 315 30.74 -3.70 -0.65
CA LYS A 315 29.85 -3.63 -1.83
C LYS A 315 28.38 -3.55 -1.46
N ILE A 316 28.04 -3.88 -0.22
CA ILE A 316 26.65 -3.85 0.26
C ILE A 316 26.13 -2.42 0.18
N THR A 317 24.91 -2.28 -0.33
CA THR A 317 24.16 -1.03 -0.26
C THR A 317 23.39 -0.98 1.04
N TYR A 318 23.82 -0.10 1.95
CA TYR A 318 23.13 0.17 3.22
C TYR A 318 22.09 1.26 2.99
N ARG A 319 20.84 1.00 3.35
CA ARG A 319 19.72 1.92 3.12
C ARG A 319 19.06 2.29 4.45
N GLY A 320 18.59 3.54 4.54
CA GLY A 320 17.84 4.01 5.69
C GLY A 320 16.87 5.12 5.30
N GLY A 321 15.78 5.24 6.04
CA GLY A 321 14.79 6.28 5.78
C GLY A 321 13.75 6.40 6.87
N PHE A 322 12.99 7.48 6.75
CA PHE A 322 11.85 7.80 7.60
C PHE A 322 10.68 8.21 6.73
N ARG A 323 9.48 7.82 7.14
CA ARG A 323 8.22 8.20 6.50
C ARG A 323 7.21 8.67 7.55
N TYR A 324 6.56 9.78 7.25
CA TYR A 324 5.35 10.24 7.93
C TYR A 324 4.24 10.40 6.89
N GLU A 325 3.06 9.88 7.18
CA GLU A 325 1.90 9.93 6.28
C GLU A 325 0.64 10.28 7.08
N ASN A 326 0.01 11.40 6.72
CA ASN A 326 -1.39 11.62 7.01
C ASN A 326 -2.20 10.90 5.92
N THR A 327 -2.88 9.83 6.28
CA THR A 327 -3.57 8.95 5.32
C THR A 327 -4.80 9.59 4.67
N GLY A 328 -5.25 10.72 5.20
CA GLY A 328 -6.50 11.38 4.82
C GLY A 328 -7.75 10.72 5.42
N LEU A 329 -7.64 9.58 6.09
CA LEU A 329 -8.75 8.94 6.79
C LEU A 329 -8.96 9.59 8.16
N VAL A 330 -10.20 10.05 8.44
CA VAL A 330 -10.60 10.59 9.74
C VAL A 330 -11.74 9.75 10.30
N VAL A 331 -11.53 9.20 11.49
CA VAL A 331 -12.51 8.36 12.18
C VAL A 331 -12.78 8.95 13.57
N ASN A 332 -14.04 9.15 13.91
CA ASN A 332 -14.43 9.76 15.19
C ASN A 332 -13.69 11.08 15.48
N THR A 333 -13.52 11.94 14.47
CA THR A 333 -12.77 13.22 14.51
C THR A 333 -11.25 13.11 14.61
N PHE A 334 -10.67 11.90 14.68
CA PHE A 334 -9.23 11.68 14.75
C PHE A 334 -8.67 11.31 13.39
N SER A 335 -7.66 12.03 12.92
CA SER A 335 -6.90 11.69 11.71
C SER A 335 -6.02 10.46 11.94
N ILE A 336 -6.07 9.52 11.02
CA ILE A 336 -5.25 8.30 11.06
C ILE A 336 -3.92 8.60 10.39
N ASN A 337 -2.88 8.73 11.20
CA ASN A 337 -1.52 8.96 10.74
C ASN A 337 -0.69 7.67 10.80
N ASP A 338 0.29 7.54 9.90
CA ASP A 338 1.24 6.44 9.84
C ASP A 338 2.66 7.01 9.80
N TYR A 339 3.55 6.54 10.65
CA TYR A 339 4.96 6.85 10.59
C TYR A 339 5.80 5.61 10.76
N ALA A 340 6.91 5.56 10.04
CA ALA A 340 7.79 4.42 10.03
C ALA A 340 9.26 4.82 9.90
N LEU A 341 10.09 4.10 10.61
CA LEU A 341 11.53 4.04 10.41
C LEU A 341 11.84 2.82 9.54
N THR A 342 12.63 3.01 8.51
CA THR A 342 12.96 1.96 7.55
C THR A 342 14.47 1.76 7.43
N GLY A 343 14.88 0.57 7.08
CA GLY A 343 16.26 0.25 6.79
C GLY A 343 16.39 -0.97 5.91
N GLY A 344 17.56 -1.20 5.33
CA GLY A 344 17.76 -2.37 4.50
C GLY A 344 19.15 -2.51 3.92
N LEU A 345 19.36 -3.68 3.33
CA LEU A 345 20.63 -4.09 2.71
C LEU A 345 20.34 -4.51 1.26
N GLY A 346 21.12 -3.99 0.33
CA GLY A 346 21.20 -4.49 -1.04
C GLY A 346 22.45 -5.36 -1.17
N LEU A 347 22.25 -6.66 -1.34
CA LEU A 347 23.29 -7.67 -1.37
C LEU A 347 23.59 -8.08 -2.82
N PRO A 348 24.71 -7.64 -3.41
CA PRO A 348 25.09 -8.07 -4.75
C PRO A 348 25.35 -9.58 -4.79
N VAL A 349 24.72 -10.30 -5.72
CA VAL A 349 24.96 -11.71 -5.91
C VAL A 349 26.21 -11.88 -6.80
N GLY A 350 27.22 -12.58 -6.28
CA GLY A 350 28.51 -12.75 -6.94
C GLY A 350 28.39 -13.37 -8.35
N GLY A 351 29.14 -12.83 -9.32
CA GLY A 351 29.15 -13.31 -10.70
C GLY A 351 27.93 -12.93 -11.56
N THR A 352 26.98 -12.18 -11.01
CA THR A 352 25.77 -11.74 -11.69
C THR A 352 25.52 -10.24 -11.49
N PHE A 353 24.58 -9.66 -12.24
CA PHE A 353 24.07 -8.30 -12.01
C PHE A 353 22.83 -8.30 -11.11
N SER A 354 22.56 -9.42 -10.45
CA SER A 354 21.41 -9.57 -9.55
C SER A 354 21.71 -9.05 -8.15
N ASN A 355 20.69 -8.54 -7.48
CA ASN A 355 20.74 -8.12 -6.09
C ASN A 355 19.63 -8.81 -5.28
N LEU A 356 19.96 -9.20 -4.07
CA LEU A 356 18.99 -9.57 -3.05
C LEU A 356 18.80 -8.37 -2.12
N ASN A 357 17.59 -7.85 -2.05
CA ASN A 357 17.28 -6.74 -1.14
C ASN A 357 16.54 -7.28 0.07
N LEU A 358 17.13 -7.05 1.24
CA LEU A 358 16.53 -7.29 2.55
C LEU A 358 16.19 -5.95 3.17
N GLY A 359 15.01 -5.82 3.73
CA GLY A 359 14.61 -4.60 4.40
C GLY A 359 13.74 -4.87 5.62
N PHE A 360 13.64 -3.86 6.46
CA PHE A 360 12.74 -3.83 7.61
C PHE A 360 12.08 -2.46 7.71
N GLU A 361 10.89 -2.46 8.26
CA GLU A 361 10.10 -1.26 8.55
C GLU A 361 9.50 -1.42 9.93
N LEU A 362 9.74 -0.45 10.81
CA LEU A 362 9.16 -0.34 12.14
C LEU A 362 8.22 0.85 12.13
N GLY A 363 6.94 0.63 12.35
CA GLY A 363 5.97 1.71 12.21
C GLY A 363 4.84 1.66 13.23
N ARG A 364 4.13 2.79 13.29
CA ARG A 364 2.97 2.99 14.13
C ARG A 364 1.90 3.73 13.33
N ARG A 365 0.66 3.22 13.39
CA ARG A 365 -0.49 3.79 12.69
C ARG A 365 -1.68 3.93 13.61
N GLY A 366 -2.42 5.05 13.46
CA GLY A 366 -3.63 5.31 14.20
C GLY A 366 -3.42 5.73 15.66
N THR A 367 -4.42 5.52 16.49
CA THR A 367 -4.41 5.92 17.90
C THR A 367 -5.36 5.05 18.71
N ALA A 368 -5.04 4.78 19.99
CA ALA A 368 -5.92 4.08 20.92
C ALA A 368 -6.98 5.00 21.57
N ARG A 369 -6.97 6.31 21.26
CA ARG A 369 -7.97 7.27 21.76
C ARG A 369 -9.33 7.07 21.07
N ALA A 370 -10.41 7.52 21.71
CA ALA A 370 -11.78 7.51 21.17
C ALA A 370 -12.25 6.12 20.69
N ASN A 371 -11.86 5.06 21.39
CA ASN A 371 -12.15 3.67 21.07
C ASN A 371 -11.61 3.21 19.70
N LEU A 372 -10.58 3.89 19.20
CA LEU A 372 -9.87 3.49 18.01
C LEU A 372 -8.77 2.47 18.33
N ILE A 373 -8.07 2.02 17.30
CA ILE A 373 -7.03 1.00 17.41
C ILE A 373 -5.71 1.61 16.96
N GLU A 374 -4.70 1.45 17.81
CA GLU A 374 -3.33 1.76 17.45
C GLU A 374 -2.64 0.49 16.95
N GLU A 375 -1.98 0.59 15.81
CA GLU A 375 -1.24 -0.50 15.18
C GLU A 375 0.26 -0.23 15.31
N ASN A 376 0.97 -1.07 16.05
CA ASN A 376 2.42 -1.10 16.07
C ASN A 376 2.88 -2.27 15.22
N TYR A 377 3.66 -2.03 14.16
CA TYR A 377 4.00 -3.07 13.22
C TYR A 377 5.50 -3.17 12.91
N VAL A 378 5.90 -4.39 12.62
CA VAL A 378 7.22 -4.75 12.09
C VAL A 378 7.01 -5.44 10.76
N ASN A 379 7.60 -4.90 9.71
CA ASN A 379 7.54 -5.48 8.37
C ASN A 379 8.95 -5.89 7.94
N ILE A 380 9.10 -7.14 7.54
CA ILE A 380 10.33 -7.69 6.94
C ILE A 380 10.05 -7.88 5.45
N ILE A 381 10.90 -7.34 4.62
CA ILE A 381 10.73 -7.28 3.17
C ILE A 381 11.90 -7.93 2.45
N LEU A 382 11.59 -8.68 1.38
CA LEU A 382 12.57 -9.43 0.58
C LEU A 382 12.26 -9.29 -0.92
N SER A 383 13.25 -8.95 -1.70
CA SER A 383 13.17 -8.97 -3.17
C SER A 383 14.47 -9.33 -3.83
#